data_0d3474f427749ccba5d7057482690178
#
_entry.id   0d3474f427749ccba5d7057482690178
#
_cell.length_a   1.000
_cell.length_b   1.000
_cell.length_c   1.000
_cell.angle_alpha   90.00
_cell.angle_beta   90.00
_cell.angle_gamma   90.00
#
_symmetry.space_group_name_H-M   'P 1'
#
loop_
_entity.id
_entity.type
_entity.pdbx_description
1 polymer ?
#
loop_
_entity_poly.entity_id
_entity_poly.type
_entity_poly.pdbx_seq_one_letter_code
_entity_poly.pdbx_strand_id
1 'polypeptide(L)'
;MCIMYPNSFHTMTQIHINQNTCIRCKKCVRICPSVLFSFHEDKGIEVNADACISCGHCVAVCPGNSIEHSDFPPEKVHAFDRSQLPTADQVELLIRSRRSNRAFSKQRVPEELLHRIIEAAHRAPTATNAQEVKMVLVTRPETLKEISRITIGTFMSIVHAVENPLLKMILKPLMPSSYRYIPVFKQLQEEFDRGNDGILRGAAAALFFYTGSKERFGCQDCNLAYQNASLMAEACGVSQFYTGFVCSAAGMNRKKELQKLLGIEGCTIHAGIALGMPSFLFDKYIDKKDVVLKRID
;
A
#
# COMPACT_ATOMS: atom_id res chain seq x y z
N MET A 1 -6.12 4.46 -21.13
CA MET A 1 -7.50 4.97 -21.00
C MET A 1 -7.83 4.91 -19.52
N CYS A 2 -7.77 6.05 -18.84
CA CYS A 2 -8.00 6.13 -17.40
C CYS A 2 -9.51 6.00 -17.17
N ILE A 3 -9.94 4.92 -16.55
CA ILE A 3 -11.32 4.82 -16.08
C ILE A 3 -11.42 5.72 -14.86
N MET A 4 -11.81 6.97 -15.07
CA MET A 4 -12.26 7.82 -13.98
C MET A 4 -13.58 7.21 -13.48
N TYR A 5 -13.57 6.61 -12.31
CA TYR A 5 -14.81 6.42 -11.57
C TYR A 5 -15.34 7.81 -11.23
N PRO A 6 -16.60 8.13 -11.59
CA PRO A 6 -17.17 9.43 -11.26
C PRO A 6 -17.15 9.59 -9.74
N ASN A 7 -16.82 10.81 -9.28
CA ASN A 7 -17.02 11.23 -7.90
C ASN A 7 -18.42 10.76 -7.47
N SER A 8 -18.49 9.72 -6.66
CA SER A 8 -19.73 9.31 -6.05
C SER A 8 -20.20 10.47 -5.18
N PHE A 9 -21.30 11.11 -5.58
CA PHE A 9 -22.12 11.83 -4.63
C PHE A 9 -22.27 10.91 -3.42
N HIS A 10 -21.77 11.31 -2.27
CA HIS A 10 -22.05 10.61 -1.02
C HIS A 10 -23.57 10.71 -0.79
N THR A 11 -24.30 9.74 -1.30
CA THR A 11 -25.64 9.46 -0.79
C THR A 11 -25.43 9.15 0.69
N MET A 12 -26.17 9.88 1.56
CA MET A 12 -26.05 9.64 2.99
C MET A 12 -26.23 8.15 3.27
N THR A 13 -25.28 7.56 3.97
CA THR A 13 -25.34 6.13 4.33
C THR A 13 -26.63 5.84 5.08
N GLN A 14 -27.40 4.87 4.60
CA GLN A 14 -28.64 4.44 5.25
C GLN A 14 -28.39 3.08 5.91
N ILE A 15 -28.83 2.97 7.17
CA ILE A 15 -28.76 1.74 7.93
C ILE A 15 -30.15 1.46 8.50
N HIS A 16 -30.68 0.29 8.19
CA HIS A 16 -31.94 -0.18 8.73
C HIS A 16 -31.76 -1.45 9.54
N ILE A 17 -32.51 -1.59 10.64
CA ILE A 17 -32.48 -2.78 11.48
C ILE A 17 -33.84 -3.50 11.38
N ASN A 18 -33.81 -4.70 10.83
CA ASN A 18 -34.95 -5.56 10.80
C ASN A 18 -35.22 -6.12 12.21
N GLN A 19 -36.16 -5.52 12.93
CA GLN A 19 -36.49 -5.89 14.29
C GLN A 19 -37.08 -7.32 14.44
N ASN A 20 -37.63 -7.88 13.32
CA ASN A 20 -38.19 -9.24 13.32
C ASN A 20 -37.09 -10.33 13.35
N THR A 21 -35.93 -10.06 12.77
CA THR A 21 -34.78 -10.99 12.72
C THR A 21 -33.74 -10.63 13.78
N CYS A 22 -33.87 -9.48 14.44
CA CYS A 22 -32.93 -9.01 15.44
C CYS A 22 -33.09 -9.77 16.75
N ILE A 23 -32.08 -10.57 17.13
CA ILE A 23 -32.04 -11.32 18.39
C ILE A 23 -31.56 -10.47 19.58
N ARG A 24 -31.43 -9.16 19.43
CA ARG A 24 -31.04 -8.19 20.49
C ARG A 24 -29.71 -8.51 21.18
N CYS A 25 -28.75 -9.14 20.50
CA CYS A 25 -27.47 -9.57 21.09
C CYS A 25 -26.47 -8.43 21.33
N LYS A 26 -26.79 -7.20 20.98
CA LYS A 26 -26.01 -5.96 21.20
C LYS A 26 -24.59 -5.96 20.59
N LYS A 27 -24.25 -6.89 19.68
CA LYS A 27 -22.92 -6.93 19.03
C LYS A 27 -22.65 -5.67 18.21
N CYS A 28 -23.64 -5.17 17.45
CA CYS A 28 -23.54 -3.94 16.66
C CYS A 28 -23.29 -2.70 17.54
N VAL A 29 -23.93 -2.62 18.72
CA VAL A 29 -23.72 -1.55 19.71
C VAL A 29 -22.25 -1.54 20.18
N ARG A 30 -21.69 -2.73 20.46
CA ARG A 30 -20.34 -2.87 21.02
C ARG A 30 -19.22 -2.69 20.01
N ILE A 31 -19.47 -3.00 18.72
CA ILE A 31 -18.40 -3.01 17.70
C ILE A 31 -18.28 -1.68 16.96
N CYS A 32 -19.31 -0.83 16.97
CA CYS A 32 -19.31 0.39 16.16
C CYS A 32 -18.31 1.42 16.70
N PRO A 33 -17.28 1.79 15.91
CA PRO A 33 -16.27 2.76 16.35
C PRO A 33 -16.83 4.18 16.47
N SER A 34 -17.91 4.49 15.73
CA SER A 34 -18.60 5.80 15.75
C SER A 34 -19.77 5.83 16.75
N VAL A 35 -19.99 4.75 17.51
CA VAL A 35 -21.03 4.67 18.57
C VAL A 35 -22.43 5.03 18.05
N LEU A 36 -22.78 4.55 16.85
CA LEU A 36 -24.03 4.92 16.16
C LEU A 36 -25.26 4.14 16.66
N PHE A 37 -25.06 3.01 17.33
CA PHE A 37 -26.12 2.10 17.75
C PHE A 37 -26.39 2.25 19.25
N SER A 38 -27.67 2.28 19.60
CA SER A 38 -28.15 2.24 20.98
C SER A 38 -29.08 1.04 21.18
N PHE A 39 -29.25 0.63 22.42
CA PHE A 39 -30.21 -0.42 22.82
C PHE A 39 -31.22 0.13 23.82
N HIS A 40 -32.49 -0.10 23.53
CA HIS A 40 -33.62 0.20 24.39
C HIS A 40 -34.43 -1.08 24.68
N GLU A 41 -34.89 -1.26 25.89
CA GLU A 41 -35.61 -2.50 26.29
C GLU A 41 -36.92 -2.67 25.53
N ASP A 42 -37.64 -1.59 25.32
CA ASP A 42 -38.92 -1.53 24.63
C ASP A 42 -38.78 -1.54 23.11
N LYS A 43 -37.83 -0.77 22.55
CA LYS A 43 -37.67 -0.55 21.11
C LYS A 43 -36.63 -1.44 20.42
N GLY A 44 -35.77 -2.08 21.22
CA GLY A 44 -34.66 -2.89 20.70
C GLY A 44 -33.44 -2.07 20.32
N ILE A 45 -32.84 -2.38 19.17
CA ILE A 45 -31.66 -1.66 18.65
C ILE A 45 -32.12 -0.49 17.78
N GLU A 46 -31.65 0.71 18.06
CA GLU A 46 -31.81 1.89 17.24
C GLU A 46 -30.46 2.33 16.66
N VAL A 47 -30.45 3.03 15.52
CA VAL A 47 -29.25 3.51 14.85
C VAL A 47 -29.44 4.94 14.35
N ASN A 48 -28.40 5.79 14.53
CA ASN A 48 -28.23 7.07 13.83
C ASN A 48 -27.00 6.97 12.92
N ALA A 49 -27.21 7.00 11.62
CA ALA A 49 -26.16 6.74 10.62
C ALA A 49 -25.34 7.98 10.22
N ASP A 50 -25.63 9.20 10.75
CA ASP A 50 -25.05 10.46 10.28
C ASP A 50 -23.51 10.49 10.28
N ALA A 51 -22.85 9.80 11.23
CA ALA A 51 -21.39 9.74 11.33
C ALA A 51 -20.83 8.36 10.95
N CYS A 52 -21.52 7.63 10.05
CA CYS A 52 -21.07 6.32 9.60
C CYS A 52 -19.82 6.44 8.73
N ILE A 53 -18.77 5.67 9.07
CA ILE A 53 -17.54 5.59 8.29
C ILE A 53 -17.55 4.40 7.31
N SER A 54 -18.70 3.81 7.04
CA SER A 54 -18.90 2.70 6.08
C SER A 54 -17.91 1.54 6.28
N CYS A 55 -17.62 1.16 7.54
CA CYS A 55 -16.65 0.09 7.84
C CYS A 55 -17.23 -1.33 7.77
N GLY A 56 -18.56 -1.49 7.70
CA GLY A 56 -19.24 -2.77 7.59
C GLY A 56 -19.21 -3.68 8.84
N HIS A 57 -18.58 -3.28 9.95
CA HIS A 57 -18.44 -4.11 11.14
C HIS A 57 -19.79 -4.56 11.73
N CYS A 58 -20.79 -3.67 11.73
CA CYS A 58 -22.12 -3.98 12.23
C CYS A 58 -22.81 -5.09 11.41
N VAL A 59 -22.66 -5.05 10.08
CA VAL A 59 -23.17 -6.08 9.17
C VAL A 59 -22.43 -7.39 9.38
N ALA A 60 -21.09 -7.34 9.38
CA ALA A 60 -20.25 -8.54 9.49
C ALA A 60 -20.39 -9.28 10.84
N VAL A 61 -20.76 -8.59 11.92
CA VAL A 61 -20.90 -9.19 13.26
C VAL A 61 -22.30 -9.71 13.56
N CYS A 62 -23.30 -9.36 12.71
CA CYS A 62 -24.71 -9.67 12.98
C CYS A 62 -25.05 -11.14 12.64
N PRO A 63 -25.32 -11.99 13.64
CA PRO A 63 -25.62 -13.41 13.38
C PRO A 63 -27.00 -13.63 12.75
N GLY A 64 -27.94 -12.68 12.92
CA GLY A 64 -29.28 -12.74 12.36
C GLY A 64 -29.44 -12.05 11.01
N ASN A 65 -28.33 -11.52 10.42
CA ASN A 65 -28.37 -10.70 9.21
C ASN A 65 -29.44 -9.61 9.23
N SER A 66 -29.65 -9.01 10.43
CA SER A 66 -30.74 -8.06 10.68
C SER A 66 -30.37 -6.61 10.33
N ILE A 67 -29.16 -6.37 9.82
CA ILE A 67 -28.67 -5.02 9.49
C ILE A 67 -28.56 -4.88 7.99
N GLU A 68 -29.40 -4.04 7.44
CA GLU A 68 -29.37 -3.60 6.04
C GLU A 68 -28.58 -2.30 5.97
N HIS A 69 -27.57 -2.25 5.10
CA HIS A 69 -26.65 -1.11 4.99
C HIS A 69 -26.49 -0.75 3.50
N SER A 70 -26.73 0.51 3.15
CA SER A 70 -26.70 0.94 1.73
C SER A 70 -25.39 0.64 1.00
N ASP A 71 -24.25 0.70 1.73
CA ASP A 71 -22.92 0.49 1.15
C ASP A 71 -22.53 -1.01 1.09
N PHE A 72 -23.25 -1.87 1.82
CA PHE A 72 -23.02 -3.32 1.93
C PHE A 72 -24.29 -4.12 1.60
N PRO A 73 -24.75 -4.08 0.34
CA PRO A 73 -25.83 -4.94 -0.09
C PRO A 73 -25.40 -6.41 -0.02
N PRO A 74 -26.35 -7.37 -0.03
CA PRO A 74 -26.07 -8.80 0.21
C PRO A 74 -24.92 -9.39 -0.62
N GLU A 75 -24.76 -8.97 -1.86
CA GLU A 75 -23.70 -9.42 -2.78
C GLU A 75 -22.30 -8.99 -2.37
N LYS A 76 -22.18 -8.03 -1.46
CA LYS A 76 -20.90 -7.59 -0.89
C LYS A 76 -20.58 -8.23 0.47
N VAL A 77 -21.49 -9.06 0.99
CA VAL A 77 -21.37 -9.67 2.33
C VAL A 77 -21.12 -11.17 2.17
N HIS A 78 -19.91 -11.61 2.49
CA HIS A 78 -19.49 -13.00 2.29
C HIS A 78 -19.21 -13.68 3.63
N ALA A 79 -19.86 -14.81 3.85
CA ALA A 79 -19.49 -15.70 4.94
C ALA A 79 -18.22 -16.47 4.59
N PHE A 80 -17.40 -16.78 5.58
CA PHE A 80 -16.23 -17.63 5.43
C PHE A 80 -16.13 -18.61 6.60
N ASP A 81 -15.54 -19.76 6.32
CA ASP A 81 -15.24 -20.75 7.35
C ASP A 81 -13.90 -20.41 8.03
N ARG A 82 -13.94 -20.18 9.33
CA ARG A 82 -12.75 -19.86 10.11
C ARG A 82 -11.71 -20.97 10.11
N SER A 83 -12.10 -22.23 9.87
CA SER A 83 -11.16 -23.37 9.76
C SER A 83 -10.25 -23.28 8.53
N GLN A 84 -10.64 -22.48 7.52
CA GLN A 84 -9.85 -22.24 6.30
C GLN A 84 -8.80 -21.12 6.47
N LEU A 85 -8.78 -20.45 7.61
CA LEU A 85 -7.73 -19.45 7.88
C LEU A 85 -6.38 -20.15 8.05
N PRO A 86 -5.28 -19.55 7.58
CA PRO A 86 -3.94 -20.11 7.77
C PRO A 86 -3.62 -20.22 9.28
N THR A 87 -2.86 -21.24 9.63
CA THR A 87 -2.36 -21.39 11.01
C THR A 87 -1.35 -20.28 11.34
N ALA A 88 -1.11 -20.04 12.63
CA ALA A 88 -0.09 -19.09 13.09
C ALA A 88 1.29 -19.40 12.49
N ASP A 89 1.69 -20.68 12.46
CA ASP A 89 2.97 -21.13 11.91
C ASP A 89 3.10 -20.83 10.41
N GLN A 90 2.01 -21.00 9.65
CA GLN A 90 1.98 -20.70 8.22
C GLN A 90 2.15 -19.19 7.97
N VAL A 91 1.45 -18.35 8.76
CA VAL A 91 1.59 -16.89 8.67
C VAL A 91 3.00 -16.45 9.07
N GLU A 92 3.55 -17.03 10.16
CA GLU A 92 4.91 -16.73 10.61
C GLU A 92 5.95 -17.11 9.57
N LEU A 93 5.85 -18.29 8.96
CA LEU A 93 6.75 -18.73 7.90
C LEU A 93 6.70 -17.77 6.69
N LEU A 94 5.50 -17.36 6.23
CA LEU A 94 5.33 -16.39 5.16
C LEU A 94 6.02 -15.05 5.48
N ILE A 95 5.86 -14.57 6.72
CA ILE A 95 6.49 -13.31 7.16
C ILE A 95 8.01 -13.43 7.20
N ARG A 96 8.54 -14.56 7.66
CA ARG A 96 9.99 -14.82 7.78
C ARG A 96 10.64 -15.06 6.41
N SER A 97 9.99 -15.80 5.51
CA SER A 97 10.50 -16.12 4.17
C SER A 97 10.53 -14.92 3.23
N ARG A 98 9.57 -14.02 3.35
CA ARG A 98 9.46 -12.85 2.47
C ARG A 98 10.74 -11.99 2.48
N ARG A 99 11.36 -11.86 1.30
CA ARG A 99 12.59 -11.10 1.08
C ARG A 99 12.42 -10.08 -0.04
N SER A 100 13.26 -9.06 -0.04
CA SER A 100 13.42 -8.15 -1.17
C SER A 100 14.24 -8.84 -2.26
N ASN A 101 13.61 -9.72 -3.03
CA ASN A 101 14.27 -10.39 -4.14
C ASN A 101 14.33 -9.47 -5.35
N ARG A 102 15.55 -9.12 -5.76
CA ARG A 102 15.84 -8.18 -6.84
C ARG A 102 16.37 -8.88 -8.11
N ALA A 103 16.34 -10.20 -8.12
CA ALA A 103 16.80 -11.03 -9.23
C ALA A 103 15.59 -11.51 -10.03
N PHE A 104 15.22 -10.73 -11.03
CA PHE A 104 14.09 -11.01 -11.91
C PHE A 104 14.54 -11.81 -13.14
N SER A 105 13.69 -12.71 -13.59
CA SER A 105 13.79 -13.35 -14.90
C SER A 105 13.20 -12.41 -15.97
N LYS A 106 13.35 -12.79 -17.26
CA LYS A 106 12.74 -12.05 -18.36
C LYS A 106 11.24 -12.34 -18.56
N GLN A 107 10.66 -13.21 -17.73
CA GLN A 107 9.23 -13.57 -17.84
C GLN A 107 8.35 -12.45 -17.32
N ARG A 108 7.22 -12.24 -18.00
CA ARG A 108 6.18 -11.35 -17.48
C ARG A 108 5.51 -11.98 -16.27
N VAL A 109 5.08 -11.14 -15.33
CA VAL A 109 4.20 -11.60 -14.25
C VAL A 109 2.81 -11.87 -14.85
N PRO A 110 2.23 -13.06 -14.65
CA PRO A 110 0.87 -13.35 -15.09
C PRO A 110 -0.15 -12.36 -14.55
N GLU A 111 -1.11 -11.96 -15.38
CA GLU A 111 -2.12 -10.96 -15.01
C GLU A 111 -2.94 -11.37 -13.79
N GLU A 112 -3.28 -12.65 -13.69
CA GLU A 112 -3.99 -13.21 -12.53
C GLU A 112 -3.22 -12.98 -11.22
N LEU A 113 -1.89 -13.14 -11.23
CA LEU A 113 -1.06 -12.91 -10.05
C LEU A 113 -0.98 -11.43 -9.70
N LEU A 114 -0.90 -10.55 -10.72
CA LEU A 114 -0.96 -9.10 -10.52
C LEU A 114 -2.30 -8.71 -9.87
N HIS A 115 -3.42 -9.25 -10.36
CA HIS A 115 -4.74 -9.02 -9.77
C HIS A 115 -4.81 -9.44 -8.32
N ARG A 116 -4.32 -10.63 -7.96
CA ARG A 116 -4.29 -11.10 -6.57
C ARG A 116 -3.47 -10.19 -5.66
N ILE A 117 -2.33 -9.69 -6.15
CA ILE A 117 -1.47 -8.77 -5.39
C ILE A 117 -2.17 -7.42 -5.19
N ILE A 118 -2.83 -6.89 -6.22
CA ILE A 118 -3.58 -5.64 -6.15
C ILE A 118 -4.77 -5.76 -5.20
N GLU A 119 -5.54 -6.85 -5.27
CA GLU A 119 -6.65 -7.11 -4.34
C GLU A 119 -6.18 -7.21 -2.90
N ALA A 120 -5.08 -7.91 -2.63
CA ALA A 120 -4.52 -7.97 -1.29
C ALA A 120 -4.10 -6.58 -0.77
N ALA A 121 -3.51 -5.77 -1.62
CA ALA A 121 -3.17 -4.38 -1.30
C ALA A 121 -4.41 -3.55 -0.95
N HIS A 122 -5.48 -3.69 -1.75
CA HIS A 122 -6.74 -2.97 -1.55
C HIS A 122 -7.43 -3.33 -0.24
N ARG A 123 -7.21 -4.53 0.31
CA ARG A 123 -7.74 -4.99 1.60
C ARG A 123 -6.99 -4.42 2.82
N ALA A 124 -5.96 -3.61 2.63
CA ALA A 124 -5.27 -3.00 3.76
C ALA A 124 -6.20 -2.05 4.54
N PRO A 125 -6.10 -2.01 5.87
CA PRO A 125 -6.85 -1.04 6.65
C PRO A 125 -6.39 0.38 6.33
N THR A 126 -7.32 1.34 6.42
CA THR A 126 -7.05 2.76 6.27
C THR A 126 -7.55 3.54 7.48
N ALA A 127 -6.91 4.64 7.80
CA ALA A 127 -7.35 5.50 8.89
C ALA A 127 -8.81 5.93 8.67
N THR A 128 -9.64 5.80 9.71
CA THR A 128 -11.09 6.09 9.66
C THR A 128 -11.86 5.39 8.54
N ASN A 129 -11.32 4.30 8.01
CA ASN A 129 -11.85 3.60 6.83
C ASN A 129 -12.01 4.51 5.59
N ALA A 130 -11.11 5.49 5.43
CA ALA A 130 -11.21 6.49 4.37
C ALA A 130 -11.07 5.90 2.95
N GLN A 131 -10.37 4.76 2.80
CA GLN A 131 -10.18 4.03 1.53
C GLN A 131 -9.61 4.90 0.39
N GLU A 132 -8.78 5.89 0.74
CA GLU A 132 -8.22 6.88 -0.20
C GLU A 132 -6.93 6.42 -0.88
N VAL A 133 -6.46 5.20 -0.59
CA VAL A 133 -5.30 4.63 -1.27
C VAL A 133 -5.66 4.29 -2.70
N LYS A 134 -4.98 4.93 -3.63
CA LYS A 134 -5.07 4.68 -5.06
C LYS A 134 -3.80 3.99 -5.54
N MET A 135 -3.92 3.26 -6.63
CA MET A 135 -2.82 2.47 -7.17
C MET A 135 -2.63 2.75 -8.65
N VAL A 136 -1.38 2.75 -9.11
CA VAL A 136 -1.05 2.77 -10.53
C VAL A 136 -0.09 1.63 -10.84
N LEU A 137 -0.52 0.73 -11.73
CA LEU A 137 0.27 -0.38 -12.24
C LEU A 137 0.95 0.01 -13.54
N VAL A 138 2.25 -0.20 -13.62
CA VAL A 138 3.07 0.03 -14.81
C VAL A 138 3.67 -1.30 -15.26
N THR A 139 3.36 -1.73 -16.49
CA THR A 139 3.87 -2.97 -17.11
C THR A 139 4.58 -2.71 -18.44
N ARG A 140 4.54 -1.46 -18.95
CA ARG A 140 5.19 -1.08 -20.20
C ARG A 140 6.69 -0.88 -19.94
N PRO A 141 7.58 -1.62 -20.63
CA PRO A 141 9.03 -1.56 -20.40
C PRO A 141 9.62 -0.16 -20.58
N GLU A 142 9.13 0.60 -21.58
CA GLU A 142 9.59 1.96 -21.84
C GLU A 142 9.26 2.91 -20.68
N THR A 143 8.07 2.76 -20.11
CA THR A 143 7.63 3.56 -18.94
C THR A 143 8.43 3.18 -17.70
N LEU A 144 8.70 1.88 -17.47
CA LEU A 144 9.58 1.42 -16.38
C LEU A 144 10.98 1.99 -16.50
N LYS A 145 11.57 1.98 -17.71
CA LYS A 145 12.87 2.59 -17.98
C LYS A 145 12.86 4.10 -17.73
N GLU A 146 11.78 4.78 -18.12
CA GLU A 146 11.64 6.22 -17.93
C GLU A 146 11.51 6.58 -16.43
N ILE A 147 10.82 5.77 -15.63
CA ILE A 147 10.77 5.91 -14.16
C ILE A 147 12.19 5.86 -13.57
N SER A 148 13.00 4.89 -14.01
CA SER A 148 14.39 4.76 -13.56
C SER A 148 15.23 5.96 -13.97
N ARG A 149 15.08 6.44 -15.22
CA ARG A 149 15.77 7.63 -15.74
C ARG A 149 15.45 8.90 -14.93
N ILE A 150 14.17 9.16 -14.69
CA ILE A 150 13.73 10.33 -13.89
C ILE A 150 14.25 10.22 -12.45
N THR A 151 14.22 9.02 -11.87
CA THR A 151 14.71 8.77 -10.51
C THR A 151 16.20 9.11 -10.39
N ILE A 152 17.02 8.58 -11.29
CA ILE A 152 18.46 8.83 -11.32
C ILE A 152 18.73 10.32 -11.60
N GLY A 153 18.07 10.92 -12.59
CA GLY A 153 18.21 12.34 -12.92
C GLY A 153 17.88 13.26 -11.76
N THR A 154 16.87 12.89 -10.94
CA THR A 154 16.54 13.64 -9.73
C THR A 154 17.69 13.60 -8.72
N PHE A 155 18.25 12.41 -8.46
CA PHE A 155 19.39 12.28 -7.53
C PHE A 155 20.64 12.98 -8.06
N MET A 156 20.94 12.87 -9.35
CA MET A 156 22.10 13.55 -9.96
C MET A 156 21.96 15.06 -9.91
N SER A 157 20.75 15.61 -10.06
CA SER A 157 20.52 17.05 -9.88
C SER A 157 20.87 17.50 -8.45
N ILE A 158 20.54 16.68 -7.44
CA ILE A 158 20.92 16.96 -6.04
C ILE A 158 22.43 16.82 -5.86
N VAL A 159 23.04 15.76 -6.41
CA VAL A 159 24.50 15.56 -6.35
C VAL A 159 25.24 16.76 -6.91
N HIS A 160 24.87 17.24 -8.09
CA HIS A 160 25.48 18.41 -8.70
C HIS A 160 25.34 19.67 -7.82
N ALA A 161 24.16 19.87 -7.21
CA ALA A 161 23.93 21.01 -6.33
C ALA A 161 24.83 20.95 -5.08
N VAL A 162 24.92 19.78 -4.39
CA VAL A 162 25.71 19.64 -3.14
C VAL A 162 27.22 19.50 -3.36
N GLU A 163 27.66 19.16 -4.56
CA GLU A 163 29.08 19.14 -4.94
C GLU A 163 29.62 20.52 -5.35
N ASN A 164 28.74 21.52 -5.53
CA ASN A 164 29.19 22.89 -5.72
C ASN A 164 30.16 23.28 -4.59
N PRO A 165 31.38 23.81 -4.88
CA PRO A 165 32.41 24.04 -3.87
C PRO A 165 31.95 24.89 -2.68
N LEU A 166 31.17 25.95 -2.93
CA LEU A 166 30.67 26.84 -1.90
C LEU A 166 29.64 26.15 -0.98
N LEU A 167 28.70 25.42 -1.59
CA LEU A 167 27.68 24.70 -0.82
C LEU A 167 28.28 23.51 -0.08
N LYS A 168 29.24 22.81 -0.65
CA LYS A 168 29.91 21.66 -0.04
C LYS A 168 30.62 22.02 1.26
N MET A 169 31.27 23.20 1.30
CA MET A 169 31.97 23.68 2.50
C MET A 169 30.98 23.83 3.68
N ILE A 170 29.74 24.28 3.43
CA ILE A 170 28.72 24.52 4.44
C ILE A 170 27.92 23.24 4.74
N LEU A 171 27.49 22.51 3.72
CA LEU A 171 26.54 21.40 3.89
C LEU A 171 27.20 20.10 4.34
N LYS A 172 28.46 19.83 3.95
CA LYS A 172 29.14 18.58 4.31
C LYS A 172 29.28 18.36 5.82
N PRO A 173 29.65 19.35 6.64
CA PRO A 173 29.69 19.18 8.09
C PRO A 173 28.30 19.07 8.74
N LEU A 174 27.27 19.70 8.15
CA LEU A 174 25.89 19.68 8.67
C LEU A 174 25.12 18.39 8.33
N MET A 175 25.45 17.78 7.18
CA MET A 175 24.73 16.60 6.65
C MET A 175 25.69 15.51 6.16
N PRO A 176 26.61 14.99 7.00
CA PRO A 176 27.64 14.04 6.57
C PRO A 176 27.05 12.72 6.03
N SER A 177 25.89 12.29 6.55
CA SER A 177 25.20 11.08 6.10
C SER A 177 24.71 11.18 4.66
N SER A 178 24.27 12.35 4.21
CA SER A 178 23.80 12.57 2.83
C SER A 178 24.94 12.43 1.82
N TYR A 179 26.13 12.88 2.16
CA TYR A 179 27.31 12.76 1.28
C TYR A 179 27.79 11.32 1.08
N ARG A 180 27.43 10.38 1.96
CA ARG A 180 27.73 8.95 1.83
C ARG A 180 27.05 8.33 0.61
N TYR A 181 25.91 8.85 0.18
CA TYR A 181 25.15 8.33 -0.94
C TYR A 181 25.61 8.86 -2.32
N ILE A 182 26.44 9.91 -2.36
CA ILE A 182 26.94 10.49 -3.63
C ILE A 182 27.60 9.44 -4.52
N PRO A 183 28.56 8.63 -4.05
CA PRO A 183 29.18 7.59 -4.89
C PRO A 183 28.16 6.58 -5.40
N VAL A 184 27.16 6.23 -4.60
CA VAL A 184 26.10 5.29 -4.98
C VAL A 184 25.28 5.85 -6.14
N PHE A 185 24.88 7.13 -6.08
CA PHE A 185 24.10 7.75 -7.13
C PHE A 185 24.90 7.91 -8.45
N LYS A 186 26.19 8.24 -8.37
CA LYS A 186 27.07 8.28 -9.54
C LYS A 186 27.20 6.89 -10.17
N GLN A 187 27.42 5.86 -9.37
CA GLN A 187 27.46 4.48 -9.86
C GLN A 187 26.14 4.05 -10.52
N LEU A 188 24.98 4.41 -9.93
CA LEU A 188 23.68 4.13 -10.53
C LEU A 188 23.51 4.79 -11.89
N GLN A 189 23.99 6.04 -12.06
CA GLN A 189 23.99 6.73 -13.34
C GLN A 189 24.89 6.00 -14.35
N GLU A 190 26.13 5.70 -14.00
CA GLU A 190 27.08 5.01 -14.87
C GLU A 190 26.57 3.64 -15.32
N GLU A 191 25.99 2.86 -14.41
CA GLU A 191 25.39 1.56 -14.74
C GLU A 191 24.18 1.72 -15.67
N PHE A 192 23.34 2.71 -15.43
CA PHE A 192 22.18 2.98 -16.27
C PHE A 192 22.60 3.37 -17.70
N ASP A 193 23.67 4.18 -17.84
CA ASP A 193 24.22 4.56 -19.15
C ASP A 193 24.82 3.37 -19.90
N ARG A 194 25.29 2.34 -19.18
CA ARG A 194 25.71 1.04 -19.75
C ARG A 194 24.57 0.08 -20.05
N GLY A 195 23.31 0.48 -19.76
CA GLY A 195 22.11 -0.33 -19.98
C GLY A 195 21.68 -1.18 -18.78
N ASN A 196 22.32 -1.02 -17.62
CA ASN A 196 22.00 -1.76 -16.39
C ASN A 196 21.11 -0.91 -15.46
N ASP A 197 19.84 -1.28 -15.32
CA ASP A 197 18.91 -0.58 -14.43
C ASP A 197 19.13 -0.98 -12.95
N GLY A 198 19.78 -0.13 -12.18
CA GLY A 198 19.97 -0.30 -10.74
C GLY A 198 18.75 0.14 -9.90
N ILE A 199 17.75 0.80 -10.49
CA ILE A 199 16.56 1.32 -9.80
C ILE A 199 15.46 0.25 -9.74
N LEU A 200 14.92 -0.16 -10.90
CA LEU A 200 13.87 -1.19 -10.98
C LEU A 200 14.41 -2.59 -11.31
N ARG A 201 15.71 -2.68 -11.66
CA ARG A 201 16.45 -3.95 -11.84
C ARG A 201 15.83 -4.92 -12.85
N GLY A 202 15.23 -4.37 -13.91
CA GLY A 202 14.58 -5.17 -14.94
C GLY A 202 13.25 -5.79 -14.47
N ALA A 203 12.59 -5.20 -13.49
CA ALA A 203 11.25 -5.61 -13.08
C ALA A 203 10.28 -5.63 -14.24
N ALA A 204 9.41 -6.64 -14.30
CA ALA A 204 8.39 -6.78 -15.33
C ALA A 204 7.19 -5.86 -15.07
N ALA A 205 6.98 -5.45 -13.82
CA ALA A 205 5.94 -4.51 -13.41
C ALA A 205 6.38 -3.68 -12.20
N ALA A 206 5.75 -2.52 -12.03
CA ALA A 206 5.82 -1.72 -10.82
C ALA A 206 4.43 -1.24 -10.43
N LEU A 207 4.08 -1.36 -9.15
CA LEU A 207 2.83 -0.87 -8.60
C LEU A 207 3.15 0.22 -7.59
N PHE A 208 2.59 1.41 -7.79
CA PHE A 208 2.78 2.55 -6.89
C PHE A 208 1.48 2.86 -6.15
N PHE A 209 1.62 3.17 -4.87
CA PHE A 209 0.54 3.53 -3.96
C PHE A 209 0.60 5.02 -3.68
N TYR A 210 -0.52 5.70 -3.87
CA TYR A 210 -0.59 7.15 -3.76
C TYR A 210 -1.92 7.61 -3.20
N THR A 211 -1.94 8.83 -2.67
CA THR A 211 -3.15 9.51 -2.22
C THR A 211 -3.16 10.95 -2.75
N GLY A 212 -4.25 11.65 -2.56
CA GLY A 212 -4.26 13.10 -2.68
C GLY A 212 -3.19 13.73 -1.78
N SER A 213 -2.57 14.83 -2.22
CA SER A 213 -1.45 15.45 -1.49
C SER A 213 -1.81 16.00 -0.10
N LYS A 214 -3.10 16.12 0.21
CA LYS A 214 -3.62 16.62 1.49
C LYS A 214 -4.02 15.51 2.48
N GLU A 215 -3.94 14.24 2.06
CA GLU A 215 -4.34 13.11 2.90
C GLU A 215 -3.38 12.93 4.08
N ARG A 216 -3.93 13.12 5.29
CA ARG A 216 -3.15 13.12 6.54
C ARG A 216 -2.44 11.79 6.82
N PHE A 217 -3.11 10.67 6.55
CA PHE A 217 -2.61 9.33 6.82
C PHE A 217 -2.14 8.59 5.55
N GLY A 218 -2.02 9.30 4.42
CA GLY A 218 -1.67 8.70 3.14
C GLY A 218 -0.39 7.86 3.16
N CYS A 219 0.64 8.30 3.90
CA CYS A 219 1.89 7.57 4.03
C CYS A 219 1.69 6.23 4.75
N GLN A 220 0.98 6.24 5.88
CA GLN A 220 0.70 5.05 6.68
C GLN A 220 -0.15 4.05 5.89
N ASP A 221 -1.26 4.51 5.35
CA ASP A 221 -2.23 3.68 4.62
C ASP A 221 -1.61 3.05 3.37
N CYS A 222 -0.83 3.82 2.58
CA CYS A 222 -0.11 3.30 1.42
C CYS A 222 0.95 2.26 1.79
N ASN A 223 1.63 2.41 2.93
CA ASN A 223 2.63 1.44 3.37
C ASN A 223 1.99 0.16 3.93
N LEU A 224 0.80 0.22 4.53
CA LEU A 224 0.00 -0.95 4.87
C LEU A 224 -0.45 -1.70 3.61
N ALA A 225 -0.91 -0.98 2.59
CA ALA A 225 -1.26 -1.56 1.29
C ALA A 225 -0.05 -2.23 0.62
N TYR A 226 1.12 -1.56 0.61
CA TYR A 226 2.37 -2.16 0.16
C TYR A 226 2.70 -3.45 0.92
N GLN A 227 2.56 -3.47 2.25
CA GLN A 227 2.90 -4.66 3.03
C GLN A 227 2.01 -5.86 2.68
N ASN A 228 0.70 -5.64 2.50
CA ASN A 228 -0.20 -6.68 2.03
C ASN A 228 0.18 -7.19 0.63
N ALA A 229 0.48 -6.27 -0.31
CA ALA A 229 0.96 -6.62 -1.64
C ALA A 229 2.24 -7.46 -1.59
N SER A 230 3.18 -7.08 -0.71
CA SER A 230 4.47 -7.77 -0.55
C SER A 230 4.31 -9.20 -0.03
N LEU A 231 3.42 -9.44 0.94
CA LEU A 231 3.12 -10.78 1.46
C LEU A 231 2.38 -11.63 0.42
N MET A 232 1.43 -11.05 -0.29
CA MET A 232 0.72 -11.76 -1.36
C MET A 232 1.64 -12.10 -2.53
N ALA A 233 2.57 -11.22 -2.91
CA ALA A 233 3.56 -11.50 -3.93
C ALA A 233 4.43 -12.71 -3.54
N GLU A 234 4.92 -12.77 -2.29
CA GLU A 234 5.67 -13.91 -1.77
C GLU A 234 4.84 -15.20 -1.84
N ALA A 235 3.58 -15.17 -1.37
CA ALA A 235 2.68 -16.32 -1.42
C ALA A 235 2.36 -16.78 -2.85
N CYS A 236 2.40 -15.86 -3.83
CA CYS A 236 2.20 -16.15 -5.25
C CYS A 236 3.49 -16.59 -5.97
N GLY A 237 4.64 -16.66 -5.29
CA GLY A 237 5.93 -16.96 -5.92
C GLY A 237 6.43 -15.83 -6.84
N VAL A 238 5.95 -14.61 -6.66
CA VAL A 238 6.37 -13.41 -7.40
C VAL A 238 7.43 -12.68 -6.58
N SER A 239 8.61 -12.50 -7.18
CA SER A 239 9.67 -11.71 -6.58
C SER A 239 9.31 -10.24 -6.54
N GLN A 240 9.72 -9.59 -5.46
CA GLN A 240 9.40 -8.18 -5.22
C GLN A 240 10.43 -7.46 -4.36
N PHE A 241 10.45 -6.13 -4.46
CA PHE A 241 11.11 -5.27 -3.50
C PHE A 241 10.45 -3.89 -3.42
N TYR A 242 10.65 -3.20 -2.29
CA TYR A 242 10.19 -1.82 -2.08
C TYR A 242 11.00 -0.83 -2.93
N THR A 243 10.32 -0.01 -3.72
CA THR A 243 10.95 0.96 -4.64
C THR A 243 11.33 2.28 -3.95
N GLY A 244 12.09 2.19 -2.85
CA GLY A 244 12.43 3.33 -2.01
C GLY A 244 13.10 4.50 -2.75
N PHE A 245 13.95 4.21 -3.75
CA PHE A 245 14.57 5.26 -4.58
C PHE A 245 13.53 6.02 -5.39
N VAL A 246 12.58 5.33 -6.01
CA VAL A 246 11.51 5.99 -6.78
C VAL A 246 10.64 6.86 -5.88
N CYS A 247 10.22 6.34 -4.72
CA CYS A 247 9.42 7.10 -3.75
C CYS A 247 10.16 8.34 -3.24
N SER A 248 11.45 8.20 -2.95
CA SER A 248 12.30 9.32 -2.52
C SER A 248 12.43 10.38 -3.62
N ALA A 249 12.71 9.95 -4.85
CA ALA A 249 12.80 10.85 -6.00
C ALA A 249 11.47 11.56 -6.27
N ALA A 250 10.35 10.86 -6.17
CA ALA A 250 9.00 11.44 -6.34
C ALA A 250 8.73 12.58 -5.34
N GLY A 251 9.21 12.43 -4.10
CA GLY A 251 9.12 13.47 -3.07
C GLY A 251 10.05 14.67 -3.32
N MET A 252 11.26 14.40 -3.81
CA MET A 252 12.32 15.41 -4.01
C MET A 252 12.21 16.17 -5.34
N ASN A 253 11.63 15.56 -6.37
CA ASN A 253 11.53 16.14 -7.72
C ASN A 253 10.51 17.28 -7.74
N ARG A 254 11.00 18.54 -7.76
CA ARG A 254 10.16 19.74 -7.78
C ARG A 254 9.28 19.85 -9.04
N LYS A 255 9.71 19.29 -10.17
CA LYS A 255 8.97 19.30 -11.44
C LYS A 255 7.84 18.28 -11.48
N LYS A 256 7.79 17.37 -10.48
CA LYS A 256 6.81 16.29 -10.38
C LYS A 256 6.73 15.41 -11.63
N GLU A 257 7.89 15.12 -12.22
CA GLU A 257 8.00 14.40 -13.50
C GLU A 257 7.43 12.96 -13.37
N LEU A 258 7.66 12.29 -12.25
CA LEU A 258 7.09 10.95 -11.99
C LEU A 258 5.56 11.00 -11.92
N GLN A 259 4.99 11.98 -11.21
CA GLN A 259 3.54 12.13 -11.13
C GLN A 259 2.93 12.44 -12.52
N LYS A 260 3.59 13.27 -13.33
CA LYS A 260 3.17 13.57 -14.70
C LYS A 260 3.25 12.34 -15.60
N LEU A 261 4.38 11.59 -15.55
CA LEU A 261 4.55 10.36 -16.33
C LEU A 261 3.46 9.33 -16.01
N LEU A 262 3.04 9.24 -14.74
CA LEU A 262 2.05 8.29 -14.27
C LEU A 262 0.60 8.81 -14.35
N GLY A 263 0.37 10.06 -14.77
CA GLY A 263 -0.96 10.68 -14.88
C GLY A 263 -1.66 10.88 -13.53
N ILE A 264 -0.88 11.18 -12.48
CA ILE A 264 -1.37 11.34 -11.10
C ILE A 264 -0.94 12.69 -10.51
N GLU A 265 -1.01 13.74 -11.31
CA GLU A 265 -0.70 15.10 -10.87
C GLU A 265 -1.57 15.52 -9.68
N GLY A 266 -1.01 16.29 -8.79
CA GLY A 266 -1.67 16.70 -7.56
C GLY A 266 -1.69 15.64 -6.45
N CYS A 267 -1.15 14.44 -6.72
CA CYS A 267 -1.05 13.34 -5.77
C CYS A 267 0.38 13.18 -5.22
N THR A 268 0.48 12.45 -4.11
CA THR A 268 1.76 12.05 -3.50
C THR A 268 1.92 10.53 -3.56
N ILE A 269 3.05 10.08 -4.13
CA ILE A 269 3.45 8.67 -4.10
C ILE A 269 4.11 8.41 -2.75
N HIS A 270 3.57 7.46 -1.98
CA HIS A 270 4.06 7.15 -0.63
C HIS A 270 4.80 5.81 -0.57
N ALA A 271 4.40 4.85 -1.40
CA ALA A 271 5.01 3.53 -1.46
C ALA A 271 5.02 3.00 -2.89
N GLY A 272 5.82 1.97 -3.13
CA GLY A 272 5.85 1.29 -4.41
C GLY A 272 6.54 -0.06 -4.32
N ILE A 273 6.14 -0.98 -5.16
CA ILE A 273 6.66 -2.33 -5.26
C ILE A 273 7.07 -2.61 -6.71
N ALA A 274 8.28 -3.09 -6.90
CA ALA A 274 8.71 -3.66 -8.17
C ALA A 274 8.44 -5.16 -8.15
N LEU A 275 7.89 -5.69 -9.23
CA LEU A 275 7.42 -7.07 -9.36
C LEU A 275 8.05 -7.74 -10.58
N GLY A 276 8.38 -9.02 -10.46
CA GLY A 276 8.88 -9.84 -11.55
C GLY A 276 8.89 -11.31 -11.19
N MET A 277 8.90 -12.19 -12.18
CA MET A 277 9.11 -13.59 -11.92
C MET A 277 10.56 -13.82 -11.47
N PRO A 278 10.80 -14.65 -10.44
CA PRO A 278 12.13 -14.85 -9.91
C PRO A 278 13.07 -15.56 -10.89
N SER A 279 14.35 -15.17 -10.92
CA SER A 279 15.41 -15.99 -11.48
C SER A 279 15.80 -17.15 -10.55
N PHE A 280 15.68 -16.90 -9.26
CA PHE A 280 15.85 -17.87 -8.17
C PHE A 280 15.08 -17.42 -6.93
N LEU A 281 14.73 -18.36 -6.05
CA LEU A 281 14.10 -18.15 -4.77
C LEU A 281 15.11 -18.32 -3.63
N PHE A 282 14.74 -17.89 -2.45
CA PHE A 282 15.53 -18.10 -1.23
C PHE A 282 15.02 -19.34 -0.50
N ASP A 283 15.92 -20.30 -0.23
CA ASP A 283 15.60 -21.51 0.52
C ASP A 283 15.79 -21.34 2.04
N LYS A 284 16.26 -20.17 2.46
CA LYS A 284 16.57 -19.87 3.87
C LYS A 284 16.09 -18.48 4.23
N TYR A 285 15.55 -18.33 5.42
CA TYR A 285 15.41 -17.02 6.05
C TYR A 285 16.52 -16.79 7.07
N ILE A 286 16.77 -15.55 7.39
CA ILE A 286 17.83 -15.13 8.32
C ILE A 286 17.17 -14.31 9.42
N ASP A 287 17.50 -14.59 10.66
CA ASP A 287 17.02 -13.86 11.82
C ASP A 287 17.46 -12.39 11.76
N LYS A 288 16.59 -11.54 12.26
CA LYS A 288 16.89 -10.12 12.48
C LYS A 288 17.64 -9.95 13.81
N LYS A 289 18.13 -8.75 14.04
CA LYS A 289 18.61 -8.33 15.37
C LYS A 289 17.51 -8.52 16.40
N ASP A 290 17.91 -8.75 17.64
CA ASP A 290 17.00 -8.90 18.77
C ASP A 290 16.06 -7.70 18.89
N VAL A 291 14.83 -8.01 19.30
CA VAL A 291 13.80 -6.97 19.52
C VAL A 291 14.17 -6.17 20.77
N VAL A 292 14.22 -4.86 20.64
CA VAL A 292 14.29 -3.97 21.79
C VAL A 292 12.86 -3.62 22.21
N LEU A 293 12.39 -4.26 23.27
CA LEU A 293 11.03 -4.08 23.81
C LEU A 293 11.12 -3.43 25.20
N LYS A 294 10.43 -2.32 25.38
CA LYS A 294 10.17 -1.75 26.71
C LYS A 294 8.77 -2.19 27.15
N ARG A 295 8.68 -2.95 28.23
CA ARG A 295 7.42 -3.30 28.87
C ARG A 295 7.15 -2.34 30.04
N ILE A 296 5.93 -1.87 30.15
CA ILE A 296 5.44 -1.04 31.27
C ILE A 296 4.26 -1.82 31.83
N ASP A 297 4.41 -2.28 33.07
CA ASP A 297 3.39 -3.03 33.83
C ASP A 297 2.61 -2.09 34.74
#